data_cc9942e0f7e04569948041e65399d357
#
_entry.id   cc9942e0f7e04569948041e65399d357
#
_cell.length_a   1.000
_cell.length_b   1.000
_cell.length_c   1.000
_cell.angle_alpha   90.00
_cell.angle_beta   90.00
_cell.angle_gamma   90.00
#
_symmetry.space_group_name_H-M   'P 1'
#
loop_
_entity.id
_entity.type
_entity.pdbx_description
1 polymer ?
#
loop_
_entity_poly.entity_id
_entity_poly.type
_entity_poly.pdbx_seq_one_letter_code
_entity_poly.pdbx_strand_id
1 'polypeptide(L)'
;MKNNVPEAFIQRGKQYKAGIDMFQSDTKSMEMYIRAAELGHTKAFDVIGSYYEEGVAVEADVSKAQEFWVVAAKKGSIAARLNLLGCGTEEQMIKHLELAANTGHQESMDAVMKLYRHNIISKEYLTQVLRTFQASSNELKSKDRDDARAYVAANGHDGWMG
;
A
#
# COMPACT_ATOMS: atom_id res chain seq x y z
N MET A 1 23.64 8.51 12.20
CA MET A 1 22.82 7.52 11.46
C MET A 1 21.72 7.03 12.40
N LYS A 2 20.45 7.31 12.12
CA LYS A 2 19.36 6.73 12.93
C LYS A 2 19.31 5.24 12.59
N ASN A 3 19.66 4.37 13.57
CA ASN A 3 19.50 2.93 13.42
C ASN A 3 18.00 2.66 13.15
N ASN A 4 17.68 2.27 11.93
CA ASN A 4 16.31 1.89 11.57
C ASN A 4 16.04 0.48 12.11
N VAL A 5 15.82 0.39 13.41
CA VAL A 5 15.61 -0.88 14.13
C VAL A 5 14.48 -1.73 13.53
N PRO A 6 13.31 -1.14 13.14
CA PRO A 6 12.26 -1.92 12.49
C PRO A 6 12.70 -2.57 11.17
N GLU A 7 13.46 -1.86 10.35
CA GLU A 7 13.98 -2.39 9.09
C GLU A 7 14.97 -3.54 9.33
N ALA A 8 15.78 -3.48 10.38
CA ALA A 8 16.69 -4.57 10.75
C ALA A 8 15.93 -5.87 11.05
N PHE A 9 14.78 -5.80 11.74
CA PHE A 9 13.91 -6.95 11.96
C PHE A 9 13.30 -7.48 10.64
N ILE A 10 12.90 -6.61 9.71
CA ILE A 10 12.42 -7.01 8.38
C ILE A 10 13.50 -7.79 7.64
N GLN A 11 14.73 -7.29 7.60
CA GLN A 11 15.84 -7.98 6.92
C GLN A 11 16.15 -9.33 7.58
N ARG A 12 16.14 -9.39 8.92
CA ARG A 12 16.36 -10.63 9.65
C ARG A 12 15.26 -11.67 9.41
N GLY A 13 14.01 -11.21 9.35
CA GLY A 13 12.86 -12.05 8.98
C GLY A 13 13.03 -12.68 7.59
N LYS A 14 13.43 -11.89 6.60
CA LYS A 14 13.72 -12.39 5.25
C LYS A 14 14.86 -13.42 5.23
N GLN A 15 15.93 -13.20 6.01
CA GLN A 15 17.04 -14.12 6.10
C GLN A 15 16.59 -15.48 6.68
N TYR A 16 15.77 -15.48 7.74
CA TYR A 16 15.19 -16.71 8.29
C TYR A 16 14.26 -17.41 7.29
N LYS A 17 13.44 -16.67 6.54
CA LYS A 17 12.56 -17.22 5.49
C LYS A 17 13.35 -17.88 4.36
N ALA A 18 14.43 -17.26 3.94
CA ALA A 18 15.27 -17.73 2.83
C ALA A 18 16.35 -18.74 3.24
N GLY A 19 16.65 -18.87 4.54
CA GLY A 19 17.76 -19.70 5.02
C GLY A 19 19.14 -19.13 4.69
N ILE A 20 19.26 -17.82 4.51
CA ILE A 20 20.52 -17.15 4.17
C ILE A 20 21.35 -16.97 5.44
N ASP A 21 22.58 -17.51 5.45
CA ASP A 21 23.51 -17.49 6.58
C ASP A 21 23.00 -18.15 7.89
N MET A 22 21.86 -18.87 7.80
CA MET A 22 21.25 -19.57 8.94
C MET A 22 20.26 -20.63 8.45
N PHE A 23 19.85 -21.54 9.35
CA PHE A 23 18.80 -22.49 9.02
C PHE A 23 17.47 -21.78 8.74
N GLN A 24 16.82 -22.17 7.65
CA GLN A 24 15.48 -21.69 7.33
C GLN A 24 14.52 -21.97 8.49
N SER A 25 13.76 -20.96 8.88
CA SER A 25 12.77 -21.08 9.97
C SER A 25 11.66 -20.05 9.78
N ASP A 26 10.51 -20.54 9.38
CA ASP A 26 9.31 -19.70 9.24
C ASP A 26 8.85 -19.13 10.58
N THR A 27 8.98 -19.89 11.67
CA THR A 27 8.65 -19.42 13.02
C THR A 27 9.51 -18.24 13.45
N LYS A 28 10.83 -18.34 13.28
CA LYS A 28 11.74 -17.22 13.60
C LYS A 28 11.53 -16.04 12.66
N SER A 29 11.23 -16.32 11.40
CA SER A 29 10.86 -15.28 10.44
C SER A 29 9.63 -14.50 10.92
N MET A 30 8.57 -15.20 11.34
CA MET A 30 7.35 -14.60 11.88
C MET A 30 7.62 -13.77 13.14
N GLU A 31 8.44 -14.27 14.08
CA GLU A 31 8.83 -13.52 15.28
C GLU A 31 9.50 -12.17 14.93
N MET A 32 10.37 -12.16 13.92
CA MET A 32 11.03 -10.93 13.48
C MET A 32 10.04 -9.94 12.88
N TYR A 33 9.08 -10.42 12.07
CA TYR A 33 8.04 -9.55 11.52
C TYR A 33 7.10 -9.02 12.61
N ILE A 34 6.75 -9.82 13.63
CA ILE A 34 5.97 -9.35 14.77
C ILE A 34 6.69 -8.19 15.49
N ARG A 35 7.98 -8.34 15.78
CA ARG A 35 8.77 -7.25 16.39
C ARG A 35 8.83 -6.00 15.54
N ALA A 36 8.96 -6.16 14.22
CA ALA A 36 8.92 -5.01 13.31
C ALA A 36 7.53 -4.33 13.29
N ALA A 37 6.45 -5.11 13.39
CA ALA A 37 5.09 -4.60 13.44
C ALA A 37 4.81 -3.84 14.76
N GLU A 38 5.29 -4.34 15.91
CA GLU A 38 5.22 -3.67 17.21
C GLU A 38 5.89 -2.29 17.17
N LEU A 39 6.96 -2.16 16.38
CA LEU A 39 7.64 -0.89 16.11
C LEU A 39 6.98 -0.06 14.99
N GLY A 40 5.81 -0.48 14.52
CA GLY A 40 4.98 0.26 13.58
C GLY A 40 5.37 0.13 12.10
N HIS A 41 6.24 -0.81 11.74
CA HIS A 41 6.69 -0.98 10.36
C HIS A 41 5.60 -1.55 9.45
N THR A 42 5.15 -0.77 8.48
CA THR A 42 3.99 -1.10 7.61
C THR A 42 4.15 -2.44 6.90
N LYS A 43 5.33 -2.71 6.33
CA LYS A 43 5.59 -3.96 5.59
C LYS A 43 5.50 -5.21 6.47
N ALA A 44 5.74 -5.08 7.77
CA ALA A 44 5.62 -6.21 8.69
C ALA A 44 4.17 -6.70 8.78
N PHE A 45 3.21 -5.78 8.85
CA PHE A 45 1.78 -6.13 8.86
C PHE A 45 1.36 -6.85 7.57
N ASP A 46 1.89 -6.42 6.40
CA ASP A 46 1.63 -7.11 5.13
C ASP A 46 2.08 -8.57 5.17
N VAL A 47 3.31 -8.79 5.62
CA VAL A 47 3.91 -10.14 5.64
C VAL A 47 3.22 -11.03 6.68
N ILE A 48 2.88 -10.50 7.85
CA ILE A 48 2.14 -11.25 8.88
C ILE A 48 0.77 -11.66 8.34
N GLY A 49 0.07 -10.76 7.64
CA GLY A 49 -1.20 -11.09 6.97
C GLY A 49 -1.04 -12.26 5.99
N SER A 50 -0.02 -12.24 5.13
CA SER A 50 0.25 -13.35 4.21
C SER A 50 0.60 -14.65 4.93
N TYR A 51 1.28 -14.60 6.07
CA TYR A 51 1.58 -15.80 6.87
C TYR A 51 0.31 -16.45 7.44
N TYR A 52 -0.66 -15.64 7.88
CA TYR A 52 -1.96 -16.14 8.31
C TYR A 52 -2.80 -16.66 7.14
N GLU A 53 -2.74 -16.02 5.97
CA GLU A 53 -3.46 -16.50 4.77
C GLU A 53 -2.93 -17.87 4.32
N GLU A 54 -1.60 -18.02 4.25
CA GLU A 54 -0.94 -19.22 3.74
C GLU A 54 -0.80 -20.32 4.80
N GLY A 55 -1.02 -20.02 6.08
CA GLY A 55 -0.75 -20.95 7.19
C GLY A 55 0.75 -21.20 7.41
N VAL A 56 1.59 -20.20 7.18
CA VAL A 56 3.04 -20.29 7.36
C VAL A 56 3.41 -19.92 8.79
N ALA A 57 4.07 -20.83 9.51
CA ALA A 57 4.44 -20.71 10.93
C ALA A 57 3.25 -20.60 11.91
N VAL A 58 2.05 -20.47 11.43
CA VAL A 58 0.79 -20.37 12.18
C VAL A 58 -0.29 -21.17 11.46
N GLU A 59 -1.38 -21.50 12.13
CA GLU A 59 -2.56 -22.05 11.47
C GLU A 59 -3.19 -20.99 10.55
N ALA A 60 -3.64 -21.42 9.37
CA ALA A 60 -4.26 -20.53 8.39
C ALA A 60 -5.53 -19.88 8.96
N ASP A 61 -5.61 -18.58 8.90
CA ASP A 61 -6.72 -17.78 9.40
C ASP A 61 -6.89 -16.50 8.54
N VAL A 62 -7.80 -16.60 7.57
CA VAL A 62 -8.07 -15.50 6.63
C VAL A 62 -8.61 -14.26 7.36
N SER A 63 -9.37 -14.42 8.43
CA SER A 63 -9.90 -13.29 9.20
C SER A 63 -8.78 -12.50 9.87
N LYS A 64 -7.82 -13.19 10.47
CA LYS A 64 -6.62 -12.55 11.02
C LYS A 64 -5.75 -11.92 9.93
N ALA A 65 -5.58 -12.58 8.80
CA ALA A 65 -4.87 -12.01 7.65
C ALA A 65 -5.48 -10.66 7.26
N GLN A 66 -6.82 -10.59 7.14
CA GLN A 66 -7.52 -9.36 6.83
C GLN A 66 -7.31 -8.26 7.89
N GLU A 67 -7.32 -8.59 9.18
CA GLU A 67 -7.04 -7.62 10.25
C GLU A 67 -5.66 -6.96 10.07
N PHE A 68 -4.62 -7.76 9.82
CA PHE A 68 -3.26 -7.26 9.57
C PHE A 68 -3.18 -6.40 8.30
N TRP A 69 -3.81 -6.83 7.21
CA TRP A 69 -3.84 -6.05 5.97
C TRP A 69 -4.63 -4.75 6.09
N VAL A 70 -5.71 -4.72 6.89
CA VAL A 70 -6.43 -3.46 7.19
C VAL A 70 -5.51 -2.46 7.89
N VAL A 71 -4.69 -2.90 8.85
CA VAL A 71 -3.72 -2.03 9.51
C VAL A 71 -2.67 -1.52 8.52
N ALA A 72 -2.10 -2.41 7.71
CA ALA A 72 -1.12 -2.04 6.69
C ALA A 72 -1.69 -1.08 5.64
N ALA A 73 -2.91 -1.32 5.17
CA ALA A 73 -3.61 -0.48 4.21
C ALA A 73 -3.87 0.94 4.75
N LYS A 74 -4.26 1.07 6.02
CA LYS A 74 -4.39 2.37 6.72
C LYS A 74 -3.06 3.11 6.82
N LYS A 75 -1.95 2.38 6.89
CA LYS A 75 -0.58 2.92 6.87
C LYS A 75 -0.05 3.19 5.45
N GLY A 76 -0.86 3.01 4.42
CA GLY A 76 -0.53 3.33 3.03
C GLY A 76 0.00 2.15 2.21
N SER A 77 -0.04 0.90 2.71
CA SER A 77 0.38 -0.26 1.92
C SER A 77 -0.58 -0.53 0.76
N ILE A 78 -0.05 -0.47 -0.46
CA ILE A 78 -0.77 -0.86 -1.67
C ILE A 78 -0.92 -2.39 -1.73
N ALA A 79 0.12 -3.13 -1.33
CA ALA A 79 0.08 -4.59 -1.30
C ALA A 79 -1.05 -5.11 -0.40
N ALA A 80 -1.18 -4.55 0.82
CA ALA A 80 -2.28 -4.91 1.72
C ALA A 80 -3.66 -4.62 1.13
N ARG A 81 -3.81 -3.49 0.44
CA ARG A 81 -5.07 -3.17 -0.24
C ARG A 81 -5.41 -4.22 -1.31
N LEU A 82 -4.41 -4.66 -2.08
CA LEU A 82 -4.58 -5.70 -3.08
C LEU A 82 -4.94 -7.05 -2.46
N ASN A 83 -4.30 -7.42 -1.35
CA ASN A 83 -4.60 -8.66 -0.64
C ASN A 83 -6.03 -8.65 -0.08
N LEU A 84 -6.46 -7.52 0.50
CA LEU A 84 -7.84 -7.34 0.97
C LEU A 84 -8.87 -7.48 -0.16
N LEU A 85 -8.53 -7.10 -1.40
CA LEU A 85 -9.41 -7.30 -2.55
C LEU A 85 -9.66 -8.77 -2.85
N GLY A 86 -8.66 -9.63 -2.66
CA GLY A 86 -8.77 -11.07 -2.86
C GLY A 86 -9.61 -11.79 -1.79
N CYS A 87 -9.72 -11.18 -0.60
CA CYS A 87 -10.34 -11.79 0.58
C CYS A 87 -11.66 -11.12 1.01
N GLY A 88 -12.08 -10.04 0.36
CA GLY A 88 -13.23 -9.23 0.75
C GLY A 88 -14.47 -9.44 -0.08
N THR A 89 -15.59 -8.91 0.41
CA THR A 89 -16.79 -8.77 -0.40
C THR A 89 -16.58 -7.74 -1.52
N GLU A 90 -17.37 -7.85 -2.60
CA GLU A 90 -17.31 -6.90 -3.72
C GLU A 90 -17.42 -5.43 -3.26
N GLU A 91 -18.25 -5.15 -2.24
CA GLU A 91 -18.37 -3.81 -1.63
C GLU A 91 -17.08 -3.31 -0.96
N GLN A 92 -16.39 -4.18 -0.24
CA GLN A 92 -15.12 -3.84 0.41
C GLN A 92 -14.04 -3.58 -0.64
N MET A 93 -14.02 -4.39 -1.70
CA MET A 93 -13.16 -4.20 -2.85
C MET A 93 -13.38 -2.81 -3.49
N ILE A 94 -14.63 -2.46 -3.76
CA ILE A 94 -15.05 -1.17 -4.29
C ILE A 94 -14.49 -0.03 -3.46
N LYS A 95 -14.72 -0.06 -2.17
CA LYS A 95 -14.30 1.00 -1.24
C LYS A 95 -12.78 1.19 -1.19
N HIS A 96 -12.00 0.11 -1.27
CA HIS A 96 -10.54 0.20 -1.29
C HIS A 96 -10.00 0.73 -2.63
N LEU A 97 -10.62 0.37 -3.75
CA LEU A 97 -10.25 0.88 -5.07
C LEU A 97 -10.62 2.36 -5.24
N GLU A 98 -11.77 2.79 -4.76
CA GLU A 98 -12.16 4.20 -4.74
C GLU A 98 -11.19 5.03 -3.88
N LEU A 99 -10.80 4.52 -2.72
CA LEU A 99 -9.81 5.18 -1.87
C LEU A 99 -8.44 5.26 -2.55
N ALA A 100 -8.04 4.22 -3.26
CA ALA A 100 -6.80 4.21 -4.03
C ALA A 100 -6.85 5.17 -5.23
N ALA A 101 -7.99 5.25 -5.92
CA ALA A 101 -8.21 6.21 -7.01
C ALA A 101 -8.21 7.67 -6.51
N ASN A 102 -8.80 7.93 -5.33
CA ASN A 102 -8.85 9.26 -4.73
C ASN A 102 -7.46 9.80 -4.33
N THR A 103 -6.45 8.94 -4.15
CA THR A 103 -5.08 9.38 -3.84
C THR A 103 -4.34 9.90 -5.07
N GLY A 104 -4.86 9.70 -6.29
CA GLY A 104 -4.24 10.16 -7.53
C GLY A 104 -2.88 9.52 -7.87
N HIS A 105 -2.49 8.46 -7.14
CA HIS A 105 -1.20 7.80 -7.36
C HIS A 105 -1.25 6.84 -8.55
N GLN A 106 -0.30 6.99 -9.48
CA GLN A 106 -0.21 6.15 -10.67
C GLN A 106 -0.07 4.65 -10.32
N GLU A 107 0.67 4.33 -9.28
CA GLU A 107 0.85 2.94 -8.80
C GLU A 107 -0.48 2.28 -8.40
N SER A 108 -1.40 3.05 -7.83
CA SER A 108 -2.74 2.56 -7.50
C SER A 108 -3.55 2.24 -8.76
N MET A 109 -3.39 3.03 -9.81
CA MET A 109 -4.05 2.76 -11.10
C MET A 109 -3.45 1.56 -11.82
N ASP A 110 -2.13 1.37 -11.75
CA ASP A 110 -1.48 0.19 -12.32
C ASP A 110 -1.98 -1.10 -11.63
N ALA A 111 -2.22 -1.04 -10.32
CA ALA A 111 -2.83 -2.13 -9.57
C ALA A 111 -4.28 -2.42 -10.03
N VAL A 112 -5.10 -1.38 -10.20
CA VAL A 112 -6.47 -1.51 -10.72
C VAL A 112 -6.48 -2.11 -12.12
N MET A 113 -5.60 -1.63 -13.01
CA MET A 113 -5.45 -2.17 -14.36
C MET A 113 -5.01 -3.64 -14.37
N LYS A 114 -4.17 -4.04 -13.42
CA LYS A 114 -3.77 -5.43 -13.23
C LYS A 114 -4.96 -6.31 -12.83
N LEU A 115 -5.79 -5.86 -11.90
CA LEU A 115 -7.01 -6.57 -11.51
C LEU A 115 -7.98 -6.74 -12.67
N TYR A 116 -8.14 -5.72 -13.51
CA TYR A 116 -8.96 -5.80 -14.71
C TYR A 116 -8.42 -6.83 -15.73
N ARG A 117 -7.10 -6.84 -15.98
CA ARG A 117 -6.47 -7.81 -16.87
C ARG A 117 -6.65 -9.26 -16.43
N HIS A 118 -6.77 -9.48 -15.11
CA HIS A 118 -7.02 -10.80 -14.54
C HIS A 118 -8.52 -11.13 -14.40
N ASN A 119 -9.42 -10.32 -14.98
CA ASN A 119 -10.87 -10.47 -14.89
C ASN A 119 -11.43 -10.50 -13.45
N ILE A 120 -10.74 -9.84 -12.51
CA ILE A 120 -11.18 -9.75 -11.10
C ILE A 120 -12.22 -8.64 -10.95
N ILE A 121 -12.12 -7.58 -11.74
CA ILE A 121 -13.08 -6.47 -11.77
C ILE A 121 -13.71 -6.32 -13.15
N SER A 122 -14.98 -5.89 -13.19
CA SER A 122 -15.72 -5.67 -14.44
C SER A 122 -15.25 -4.39 -15.17
N LYS A 123 -15.61 -4.30 -16.46
CA LYS A 123 -15.33 -3.11 -17.27
C LYS A 123 -16.07 -1.87 -16.75
N GLU A 124 -17.31 -2.04 -16.32
CA GLU A 124 -18.15 -0.98 -15.75
C GLU A 124 -17.47 -0.41 -14.51
N TYR A 125 -16.95 -1.30 -13.67
CA TYR A 125 -16.26 -0.96 -12.46
C TYR A 125 -14.95 -0.22 -12.73
N LEU A 126 -14.11 -0.74 -13.65
CA LEU A 126 -12.90 -0.04 -14.09
C LEU A 126 -13.23 1.37 -14.58
N THR A 127 -14.32 1.53 -15.35
CA THR A 127 -14.73 2.83 -15.87
C THR A 127 -15.06 3.83 -14.73
N GLN A 128 -15.72 3.36 -13.68
CA GLN A 128 -16.04 4.19 -12.51
C GLN A 128 -14.77 4.63 -11.78
N VAL A 129 -13.86 3.70 -11.51
CA VAL A 129 -12.56 4.00 -10.85
C VAL A 129 -11.74 4.98 -11.68
N LEU A 130 -11.68 4.81 -13.01
CA LEU A 130 -10.97 5.73 -13.90
C LEU A 130 -11.54 7.16 -13.87
N ARG A 131 -12.87 7.30 -13.82
CA ARG A 131 -13.51 8.62 -13.69
C ARG A 131 -13.13 9.30 -12.37
N THR A 132 -13.15 8.57 -11.27
CA THR A 132 -12.75 9.08 -9.95
C THR A 132 -11.28 9.50 -9.93
N PHE A 133 -10.40 8.67 -10.49
CA PHE A 133 -8.98 8.98 -10.61
C PHE A 133 -8.72 10.23 -11.45
N GLN A 134 -9.40 10.37 -12.61
CA GLN A 134 -9.28 11.54 -13.45
C GLN A 134 -9.75 12.82 -12.74
N ALA A 135 -10.87 12.74 -12.01
CA ALA A 135 -11.38 13.88 -11.25
C ALA A 135 -10.37 14.32 -10.18
N SER A 136 -9.85 13.38 -9.37
CA SER A 136 -8.85 13.65 -8.33
C SER A 136 -7.53 14.17 -8.92
N SER A 137 -7.06 13.61 -10.03
CA SER A 137 -5.85 14.08 -10.71
C SER A 137 -6.01 15.49 -11.29
N ASN A 138 -7.19 15.83 -11.81
CA ASN A 138 -7.48 17.18 -12.31
C ASN A 138 -7.58 18.20 -11.18
N GLU A 139 -8.13 17.81 -10.03
CA GLU A 139 -8.20 18.66 -8.84
C GLU A 139 -6.80 18.97 -8.29
N LEU A 140 -5.93 17.98 -8.18
CA LEU A 140 -4.53 18.18 -7.78
C LEU A 140 -3.80 19.13 -8.75
N LYS A 141 -3.90 18.90 -10.05
CA LYS A 141 -3.29 19.79 -11.05
C LYS A 141 -3.88 21.21 -11.07
N SER A 142 -5.15 21.35 -10.70
CA SER A 142 -5.80 22.66 -10.53
C SER A 142 -5.21 23.38 -9.32
N LYS A 143 -5.10 22.68 -8.19
CA LYS A 143 -4.52 23.21 -6.97
C LYS A 143 -3.07 23.64 -7.16
N ASP A 144 -2.24 22.80 -7.77
CA ASP A 144 -0.84 23.14 -8.07
C ASP A 144 -0.71 24.38 -8.96
N ARG A 145 -1.62 24.56 -9.94
CA ARG A 145 -1.67 25.77 -10.78
C ARG A 145 -2.10 27.00 -10.00
N ASP A 146 -3.07 26.85 -9.10
CA ASP A 146 -3.58 27.96 -8.29
C ASP A 146 -2.54 28.36 -7.23
N ASP A 147 -1.85 27.39 -6.62
CA ASP A 147 -0.74 27.63 -5.70
C ASP A 147 0.44 28.30 -6.43
N ALA A 148 0.78 27.88 -7.65
CA ALA A 148 1.81 28.53 -8.47
C ALA A 148 1.42 29.98 -8.85
N ARG A 149 0.17 30.22 -9.20
CA ARG A 149 -0.33 31.58 -9.49
C ARG A 149 -0.30 32.45 -8.24
N ALA A 150 -0.73 31.93 -7.09
CA ALA A 150 -0.67 32.64 -5.81
C ALA A 150 0.78 32.97 -5.42
N TYR A 151 1.71 32.04 -5.61
CA TYR A 151 3.13 32.28 -5.39
C TYR A 151 3.70 33.39 -6.26
N VAL A 152 3.40 33.37 -7.57
CA VAL A 152 3.81 34.44 -8.52
C VAL A 152 3.20 35.79 -8.15
N ALA A 153 1.93 35.83 -7.75
CA ALA A 153 1.25 37.04 -7.33
C ALA A 153 1.82 37.61 -6.01
N ALA A 154 2.22 36.75 -5.07
CA ALA A 154 2.78 37.16 -3.78
C ALA A 154 4.24 37.62 -3.88
N ASN A 155 5.01 37.05 -4.81
CA ASN A 155 6.46 37.34 -4.96
C ASN A 155 6.75 38.15 -6.24
N GLY A 156 5.75 38.82 -6.80
CA GLY A 156 5.66 39.54 -8.03
C GLY A 156 6.95 40.07 -8.67
N HIS A 157 7.20 39.68 -9.87
CA HIS A 157 7.92 40.42 -10.94
C HIS A 157 9.21 41.25 -10.64
N ASP A 158 9.95 40.92 -9.62
CA ASP A 158 11.25 41.55 -9.40
C ASP A 158 12.38 40.58 -9.75
N GLY A 159 12.77 40.57 -11.03
CA GLY A 159 14.05 39.97 -11.33
C GLY A 159 14.27 39.25 -12.65
N TRP A 160 13.71 39.76 -13.76
CA TRP A 160 14.19 39.38 -15.11
C TRP A 160 14.21 40.59 -16.05
N MET A 161 14.90 41.64 -15.67
CA MET A 161 15.49 42.65 -16.56
C MET A 161 16.77 43.17 -15.91
N GLY A 162 17.87 42.55 -16.26
CA GLY A 162 19.22 42.97 -15.99
C GLY A 162 20.14 42.23 -16.94
#